data_7d0b27662a577a9aa677051bdbf6fc0e
#
_entry.id   7d0b27662a577a9aa677051bdbf6fc0e
#
_cell.length_a   1.000
_cell.length_b   1.000
_cell.length_c   1.000
_cell.angle_alpha   90.00
_cell.angle_beta   90.00
_cell.angle_gamma   90.00
#
_symmetry.space_group_name_H-M   'P 1'
#
loop_
_entity.id
_entity.type
_entity.pdbx_description
1 polymer ?
#
loop_
_entity_poly.entity_id
_entity_poly.type
_entity_poly.pdbx_seq_one_letter_code
_entity_poly.pdbx_strand_id
1 'polypeptide(L)'
;MRKIVLLLLSILLLVNSATALAKWNDRDIVERIRAVGNTPAAQKKADKIFSERLKEAEANRARERSEAEQGYRTVNRRPVVAIVYENNAKTKYDNTIDKKLFEYLDAALPVRTYELIDGRDYKAQLAESGIEDIADAERADIVDILAGSGVDYFLYLGINPVQVKDKGSLFAAGKIANTSLPFRIIDINNNKYIYTKTYTESAKTMSAIGGVGSKSVTLEIMTRVGKQIQAAIESRLPKAVSYTEQIVRE
;
A
#
# COMPACT_ATOMS: atom_id res chain seq x y z
N MET A 1 -41.94 2.39 -2.08
CA MET A 1 -41.26 1.92 -3.30
C MET A 1 -40.99 3.02 -4.32
N ARG A 2 -41.93 3.88 -4.71
CA ARG A 2 -41.68 4.97 -5.70
C ARG A 2 -40.56 5.97 -5.32
N LYS A 3 -40.41 6.33 -4.07
CA LYS A 3 -39.37 7.28 -3.60
C LYS A 3 -37.95 6.70 -3.67
N ILE A 4 -37.80 5.39 -3.49
CA ILE A 4 -36.49 4.70 -3.56
C ILE A 4 -36.04 4.58 -5.02
N VAL A 5 -36.97 4.37 -5.96
CA VAL A 5 -36.66 4.30 -7.37
C VAL A 5 -36.23 5.67 -7.92
N LEU A 6 -36.86 6.75 -7.46
CA LEU A 6 -36.46 8.12 -7.83
C LEU A 6 -35.08 8.51 -7.29
N LEU A 7 -34.72 8.05 -6.09
CA LEU A 7 -33.38 8.27 -5.52
C LEU A 7 -32.31 7.50 -6.30
N LEU A 8 -32.60 6.28 -6.71
CA LEU A 8 -31.70 5.47 -7.54
C LEU A 8 -31.52 6.04 -8.93
N LEU A 9 -32.58 6.61 -9.55
CA LEU A 9 -32.50 7.26 -10.86
C LEU A 9 -31.70 8.56 -10.81
N SER A 10 -31.81 9.36 -9.74
CA SER A 10 -31.01 10.58 -9.58
C SER A 10 -29.53 10.29 -9.36
N ILE A 11 -29.19 9.18 -8.70
CA ILE A 11 -27.79 8.71 -8.54
C ILE A 11 -27.24 8.24 -9.90
N LEU A 12 -28.05 7.57 -10.72
CA LEU A 12 -27.64 7.08 -12.05
C LEU A 12 -27.41 8.23 -13.04
N LEU A 13 -28.16 9.32 -12.97
CA LEU A 13 -28.01 10.50 -13.83
C LEU A 13 -26.81 11.37 -13.46
N LEU A 14 -26.37 11.36 -12.20
CA LEU A 14 -25.17 12.04 -11.73
C LEU A 14 -23.87 11.32 -12.13
N VAL A 15 -23.92 10.00 -12.35
CA VAL A 15 -22.77 9.18 -12.74
C VAL A 15 -22.39 9.38 -14.22
N ASN A 16 -23.34 9.76 -15.09
CA ASN A 16 -23.11 9.92 -16.53
C ASN A 16 -22.47 11.25 -16.97
N SER A 17 -22.21 12.17 -16.04
CA SER A 17 -21.60 13.48 -16.36
C SER A 17 -20.18 13.68 -15.82
N ALA A 18 -19.49 12.61 -15.45
CA ALA A 18 -18.20 12.75 -14.79
C ALA A 18 -17.10 11.92 -15.43
N THR A 19 -16.30 12.55 -16.23
CA THR A 19 -14.98 12.08 -16.66
C THR A 19 -13.92 12.10 -15.55
N ALA A 20 -14.31 12.35 -14.28
CA ALA A 20 -13.40 12.45 -13.13
C ALA A 20 -13.87 11.72 -11.87
N LEU A 21 -14.83 10.82 -11.95
CA LEU A 21 -15.10 9.94 -10.82
C LEU A 21 -14.21 8.71 -10.96
N ALA A 22 -13.17 8.64 -10.11
CA ALA A 22 -12.43 7.40 -9.84
C ALA A 22 -13.44 6.25 -9.86
N LYS A 23 -13.19 5.22 -10.69
CA LYS A 23 -14.04 4.05 -10.86
C LYS A 23 -14.53 3.53 -9.51
N TRP A 24 -15.68 4.03 -9.10
CA TRP A 24 -16.44 3.39 -8.06
C TRP A 24 -16.92 2.07 -8.64
N ASN A 25 -16.48 0.99 -8.04
CA ASN A 25 -17.02 -0.30 -8.40
C ASN A 25 -18.49 -0.29 -7.96
N ASP A 26 -19.43 -0.29 -8.90
CA ASP A 26 -20.88 -0.26 -8.62
C ASP A 26 -21.32 -1.34 -7.61
N ARG A 27 -20.56 -2.42 -7.51
CA ARG A 27 -20.72 -3.45 -6.48
C ARG A 27 -20.53 -2.92 -5.04
N ASP A 28 -19.51 -2.09 -4.80
CA ASP A 28 -19.23 -1.56 -3.45
C ASP A 28 -20.33 -0.62 -2.96
N ILE A 29 -20.94 0.15 -3.86
CA ILE A 29 -22.07 1.04 -3.52
C ILE A 29 -23.30 0.22 -3.21
N VAL A 30 -23.60 -0.80 -4.03
CA VAL A 30 -24.77 -1.66 -3.85
C VAL A 30 -24.64 -2.52 -2.58
N GLU A 31 -23.43 -3.04 -2.28
CA GLU A 31 -23.20 -3.79 -1.05
C GLU A 31 -23.29 -2.91 0.20
N ARG A 32 -22.78 -1.69 0.16
CA ARG A 32 -22.91 -0.73 1.27
C ARG A 32 -24.35 -0.28 1.49
N ILE A 33 -25.13 -0.05 0.43
CA ILE A 33 -26.55 0.25 0.51
C ILE A 33 -27.33 -0.94 1.10
N ARG A 34 -26.96 -2.19 0.77
CA ARG A 34 -27.55 -3.40 1.35
C ARG A 34 -27.16 -3.64 2.81
N ALA A 35 -25.92 -3.28 3.18
CA ALA A 35 -25.43 -3.40 4.55
C ALA A 35 -26.04 -2.35 5.51
N VAL A 36 -26.51 -1.22 4.97
CA VAL A 36 -27.23 -0.19 5.72
C VAL A 36 -28.71 -0.62 5.80
N GLY A 37 -29.03 -1.44 6.80
CA GLY A 37 -30.41 -1.88 7.03
C GLY A 37 -31.39 -0.70 7.11
N ASN A 38 -32.66 -0.95 6.82
CA ASN A 38 -33.76 0.04 6.76
C ASN A 38 -34.11 0.73 8.13
N THR A 39 -33.13 0.98 8.98
CA THR A 39 -33.32 1.67 10.24
C THR A 39 -33.17 3.19 10.06
N PRO A 40 -33.96 4.03 10.78
CA PRO A 40 -33.86 5.49 10.69
C PRO A 40 -32.44 6.04 11.01
N ALA A 41 -31.70 5.37 11.88
CA ALA A 41 -30.32 5.73 12.22
C ALA A 41 -29.36 5.48 11.06
N ALA A 42 -29.55 4.40 10.33
CA ALA A 42 -28.74 4.05 9.15
C ALA A 42 -29.04 5.00 7.99
N GLN A 43 -30.29 5.40 7.78
CA GLN A 43 -30.65 6.41 6.79
C GLN A 43 -30.02 7.77 7.10
N LYS A 44 -30.09 8.23 8.35
CA LYS A 44 -29.46 9.50 8.76
C LYS A 44 -27.94 9.51 8.55
N LYS A 45 -27.28 8.37 8.77
CA LYS A 45 -25.84 8.22 8.52
C LYS A 45 -25.53 8.22 7.02
N ALA A 46 -26.35 7.58 6.20
CA ALA A 46 -26.24 7.59 4.75
C ALA A 46 -26.44 8.99 4.16
N ASP A 47 -27.46 9.73 4.63
CA ASP A 47 -27.74 11.10 4.21
C ASP A 47 -26.59 12.06 4.57
N LYS A 48 -25.98 11.87 5.74
CA LYS A 48 -24.79 12.64 6.14
C LYS A 48 -23.61 12.38 5.21
N ILE A 49 -23.29 11.10 4.95
CA ILE A 49 -22.21 10.73 4.03
C ILE A 49 -22.48 11.27 2.63
N PHE A 50 -23.71 11.19 2.16
CA PHE A 50 -24.10 11.70 0.85
C PHE A 50 -23.95 13.23 0.77
N SER A 51 -24.39 13.97 1.79
CA SER A 51 -24.25 15.42 1.83
C SER A 51 -22.80 15.88 1.90
N GLU A 52 -21.94 15.18 2.63
CA GLU A 52 -20.49 15.44 2.68
C GLU A 52 -19.84 15.20 1.30
N ARG A 53 -20.20 14.10 0.62
CA ARG A 53 -19.72 13.79 -0.73
C ARG A 53 -20.20 14.78 -1.78
N LEU A 54 -21.44 15.24 -1.67
CA LEU A 54 -21.96 16.26 -2.59
C LEU A 54 -21.18 17.57 -2.45
N LYS A 55 -20.92 18.01 -1.23
CA LYS A 55 -20.09 19.21 -0.97
C LYS A 55 -18.67 19.07 -1.51
N GLU A 56 -18.05 17.91 -1.33
CA GLU A 56 -16.72 17.61 -1.86
C GLU A 56 -16.71 17.65 -3.39
N ALA A 57 -17.71 17.05 -4.04
CA ALA A 57 -17.87 17.08 -5.49
C ALA A 57 -18.12 18.50 -6.05
N GLU A 58 -18.89 19.32 -5.34
CA GLU A 58 -19.11 20.73 -5.71
C GLU A 58 -17.85 21.57 -5.54
N ALA A 59 -17.09 21.37 -4.45
CA ALA A 59 -15.81 22.04 -4.24
C ALA A 59 -14.78 21.67 -5.31
N ASN A 60 -14.70 20.39 -5.69
CA ASN A 60 -13.82 19.94 -6.76
C ASN A 60 -14.22 20.56 -8.13
N ARG A 61 -15.52 20.61 -8.46
CA ARG A 61 -15.99 21.28 -9.68
C ARG A 61 -15.68 22.77 -9.71
N ALA A 62 -15.82 23.44 -8.55
CA ALA A 62 -15.48 24.85 -8.44
C ALA A 62 -13.99 25.09 -8.66
N ARG A 63 -13.15 24.19 -8.11
CA ARG A 63 -11.71 24.22 -8.30
C ARG A 63 -11.32 23.97 -9.75
N GLU A 64 -11.88 22.93 -10.39
CA GLU A 64 -11.64 22.59 -11.80
C GLU A 64 -12.04 23.77 -12.74
N ARG A 65 -13.15 24.44 -12.44
CA ARG A 65 -13.53 25.66 -13.20
C ARG A 65 -12.53 26.79 -13.03
N SER A 66 -12.11 27.07 -11.81
CA SER A 66 -11.11 28.10 -11.52
C SER A 66 -9.77 27.80 -12.18
N GLU A 67 -9.33 26.54 -12.14
CA GLU A 67 -8.10 26.08 -12.80
C GLU A 67 -8.20 26.17 -14.33
N ALA A 68 -9.35 25.82 -14.91
CA ALA A 68 -9.60 25.96 -16.35
C ALA A 68 -9.62 27.42 -16.82
N GLU A 69 -10.18 28.34 -16.01
CA GLU A 69 -10.16 29.77 -16.26
C GLU A 69 -8.75 30.35 -16.20
N GLN A 70 -7.87 29.80 -15.35
CA GLN A 70 -6.46 30.19 -15.22
C GLN A 70 -5.54 29.50 -16.25
N GLY A 71 -6.08 28.63 -17.12
CA GLY A 71 -5.28 27.88 -18.07
C GLY A 71 -4.54 26.67 -17.46
N TYR A 72 -5.01 26.18 -16.34
CA TYR A 72 -4.48 24.98 -15.68
C TYR A 72 -5.57 23.90 -15.56
N ARG A 73 -5.15 22.64 -15.53
CA ARG A 73 -6.04 21.52 -15.21
C ARG A 73 -5.40 20.56 -14.21
N THR A 74 -6.18 20.01 -13.31
CA THR A 74 -5.74 18.93 -12.43
C THR A 74 -5.86 17.59 -13.18
N VAL A 75 -4.76 16.87 -13.25
CA VAL A 75 -4.70 15.55 -13.87
C VAL A 75 -4.36 14.51 -12.79
N ASN A 76 -5.10 13.40 -12.83
CA ASN A 76 -4.83 12.27 -11.95
C ASN A 76 -4.09 11.18 -12.72
N ARG A 77 -2.99 10.70 -12.17
CA ARG A 77 -2.24 9.57 -12.72
C ARG A 77 -2.02 8.48 -11.67
N ARG A 78 -1.64 7.31 -12.14
CA ARG A 78 -1.18 6.24 -11.26
C ARG A 78 0.09 6.69 -10.54
N PRO A 79 0.21 6.42 -9.22
CA PRO A 79 1.44 6.66 -8.50
C PRO A 79 2.59 5.81 -9.04
N VAL A 80 3.76 6.40 -9.16
CA VAL A 80 5.01 5.72 -9.48
C VAL A 80 5.67 5.31 -8.16
N VAL A 81 5.89 4.01 -7.97
CA VAL A 81 6.45 3.44 -6.74
C VAL A 81 7.77 2.75 -7.05
N ALA A 82 8.87 3.28 -6.53
CA ALA A 82 10.16 2.62 -6.57
C ALA A 82 10.27 1.63 -5.39
N ILE A 83 10.60 0.37 -5.69
CA ILE A 83 10.66 -0.69 -4.70
C ILE A 83 12.10 -1.18 -4.56
N VAL A 84 12.63 -1.12 -3.35
CA VAL A 84 13.87 -1.80 -2.97
C VAL A 84 13.54 -2.94 -2.01
N TYR A 85 13.89 -4.14 -2.42
CA TYR A 85 13.73 -5.35 -1.63
C TYR A 85 15.10 -5.97 -1.35
N GLU A 86 15.36 -6.31 -0.09
CA GLU A 86 16.61 -6.91 0.33
C GLU A 86 16.36 -8.15 1.19
N ASN A 87 16.84 -9.30 0.71
CA ASN A 87 16.76 -10.54 1.48
C ASN A 87 18.14 -10.89 2.07
N ASN A 88 18.32 -10.57 3.33
CA ASN A 88 19.49 -10.94 4.13
C ASN A 88 19.18 -12.08 5.12
N ALA A 89 18.15 -12.90 4.85
CA ALA A 89 17.71 -13.98 5.72
C ALA A 89 18.80 -15.04 5.99
N LYS A 90 19.73 -15.22 5.03
CA LYS A 90 20.87 -16.16 5.10
C LYS A 90 20.44 -17.60 5.36
N THR A 91 19.39 -18.03 4.66
CA THR A 91 18.85 -19.40 4.78
C THR A 91 19.10 -20.21 3.51
N LYS A 92 18.92 -21.53 3.57
CA LYS A 92 18.99 -22.39 2.36
C LYS A 92 17.73 -22.33 1.49
N TYR A 93 16.73 -21.52 1.89
CA TYR A 93 15.42 -21.42 1.23
C TYR A 93 14.98 -19.97 0.99
N ASP A 94 15.95 -19.07 0.80
CA ASP A 94 15.73 -17.63 0.57
C ASP A 94 14.74 -17.39 -0.58
N ASN A 95 14.89 -18.10 -1.71
CA ASN A 95 13.94 -18.00 -2.83
C ASN A 95 12.48 -18.34 -2.45
N THR A 96 12.27 -19.19 -1.42
CA THR A 96 10.90 -19.48 -0.94
C THR A 96 10.37 -18.34 -0.07
N ILE A 97 11.26 -17.68 0.67
CA ILE A 97 10.96 -16.48 1.45
C ILE A 97 10.56 -15.36 0.50
N ASP A 98 11.37 -15.09 -0.54
CA ASP A 98 11.11 -14.10 -1.56
C ASP A 98 9.73 -14.30 -2.19
N LYS A 99 9.51 -15.50 -2.72
CA LYS A 99 8.22 -15.85 -3.34
C LYS A 99 7.06 -15.57 -2.39
N LYS A 100 7.21 -15.91 -1.10
CA LYS A 100 6.14 -15.71 -0.12
C LYS A 100 5.85 -14.25 0.16
N LEU A 101 6.86 -13.39 0.24
CA LEU A 101 6.67 -11.95 0.46
C LEU A 101 6.19 -11.24 -0.80
N PHE A 102 6.68 -11.63 -1.99
CA PHE A 102 6.18 -11.07 -3.25
C PHE A 102 4.70 -11.36 -3.48
N GLU A 103 4.16 -12.52 -3.03
CA GLU A 103 2.71 -12.78 -3.06
C GLU A 103 1.90 -11.66 -2.37
N TYR A 104 2.39 -11.12 -1.25
CA TYR A 104 1.73 -10.04 -0.51
C TYR A 104 1.99 -8.66 -1.13
N LEU A 105 3.20 -8.41 -1.63
CA LEU A 105 3.53 -7.15 -2.30
C LEU A 105 2.74 -7.00 -3.60
N ASP A 106 2.66 -8.05 -4.43
CA ASP A 106 1.90 -8.05 -5.68
C ASP A 106 0.40 -7.84 -5.43
N ALA A 107 -0.14 -8.46 -4.36
CA ALA A 107 -1.52 -8.25 -3.97
C ALA A 107 -1.80 -6.80 -3.52
N ALA A 108 -0.85 -6.17 -2.80
CA ALA A 108 -0.96 -4.81 -2.30
C ALA A 108 -0.72 -3.73 -3.37
N LEU A 109 0.10 -4.03 -4.38
CA LEU A 109 0.58 -3.10 -5.42
C LEU A 109 0.16 -3.55 -6.83
N PRO A 110 -1.16 -3.68 -7.12
CA PRO A 110 -1.59 -4.13 -8.42
C PRO A 110 -1.16 -3.14 -9.53
N VAL A 111 -0.57 -3.64 -10.61
CA VAL A 111 -0.06 -2.86 -11.75
C VAL A 111 -1.12 -1.98 -12.45
N ARG A 112 -2.41 -2.26 -12.21
CA ARG A 112 -3.50 -1.41 -12.69
C ARG A 112 -3.63 -0.10 -11.90
N THR A 113 -3.17 -0.10 -10.65
CA THR A 113 -3.26 1.03 -9.72
C THR A 113 -1.94 1.77 -9.61
N TYR A 114 -0.83 1.05 -9.66
CA TYR A 114 0.51 1.59 -9.46
C TYR A 114 1.39 1.32 -10.69
N GLU A 115 2.31 2.23 -10.93
CA GLU A 115 3.45 2.04 -11.82
C GLU A 115 4.64 1.66 -10.95
N LEU A 116 5.16 0.43 -11.14
CA LEU A 116 6.23 -0.09 -10.29
C LEU A 116 7.57 0.04 -11.00
N ILE A 117 8.56 0.57 -10.29
CA ILE A 117 9.93 0.72 -10.74
C ILE A 117 10.84 -0.10 -9.82
N ASP A 118 11.80 -0.80 -10.41
CA ASP A 118 12.88 -1.46 -9.68
C ASP A 118 13.78 -0.40 -9.02
N GLY A 119 13.85 -0.45 -7.70
CA GLY A 119 14.62 0.52 -6.92
C GLY A 119 16.13 0.22 -6.81
N ARG A 120 16.64 -0.85 -7.45
CA ARG A 120 18.06 -1.24 -7.34
C ARG A 120 19.03 -0.18 -7.84
N ASP A 121 18.66 0.58 -8.86
CA ASP A 121 19.49 1.66 -9.38
C ASP A 121 19.61 2.80 -8.36
N TYR A 122 18.54 3.11 -7.63
CA TYR A 122 18.56 4.11 -6.54
C TYR A 122 19.38 3.61 -5.34
N LYS A 123 19.32 2.31 -5.05
CA LYS A 123 20.19 1.71 -4.05
C LYS A 123 21.66 1.89 -4.41
N ALA A 124 22.03 1.70 -5.68
CA ALA A 124 23.39 1.91 -6.14
C ALA A 124 23.84 3.37 -5.95
N GLN A 125 22.98 4.34 -6.29
CA GLN A 125 23.25 5.77 -6.08
C GLN A 125 23.39 6.14 -4.59
N LEU A 126 22.59 5.52 -3.71
CA LEU A 126 22.74 5.69 -2.25
C LEU A 126 24.09 5.16 -1.78
N ALA A 127 24.52 3.99 -2.27
CA ALA A 127 25.81 3.43 -1.93
C ALA A 127 26.98 4.29 -2.43
N GLU A 128 26.89 4.87 -3.62
CA GLU A 128 27.87 5.84 -4.15
C GLU A 128 27.96 7.10 -3.28
N SER A 129 26.84 7.48 -2.63
CA SER A 129 26.79 8.58 -1.67
C SER A 129 27.24 8.19 -0.24
N GLY A 130 27.74 6.96 -0.06
CA GLY A 130 28.25 6.47 1.22
C GLY A 130 27.20 5.80 2.11
N ILE A 131 25.99 5.56 1.61
CA ILE A 131 24.89 4.92 2.34
C ILE A 131 24.79 3.47 1.88
N GLU A 132 25.47 2.57 2.58
CA GLU A 132 25.51 1.14 2.20
C GLU A 132 24.22 0.39 2.61
N ASP A 133 23.63 0.74 3.73
CA ASP A 133 22.41 0.11 4.26
C ASP A 133 21.20 1.09 4.18
N ILE A 134 20.24 0.75 3.34
CA ILE A 134 19.02 1.54 3.19
C ILE A 134 18.17 1.53 4.47
N ALA A 135 18.29 0.48 5.30
CA ALA A 135 17.59 0.45 6.58
C ALA A 135 18.04 1.59 7.51
N ASP A 136 19.29 2.04 7.38
CA ASP A 136 19.87 3.12 8.19
C ASP A 136 19.84 4.48 7.48
N ALA A 137 19.55 4.50 6.16
CA ALA A 137 19.47 5.73 5.38
C ALA A 137 18.49 6.74 5.98
N GLU A 138 18.88 8.00 6.03
CA GLU A 138 17.97 9.07 6.40
C GLU A 138 16.96 9.32 5.26
N ARG A 139 15.77 9.78 5.64
CA ARG A 139 14.74 10.10 4.65
C ARG A 139 15.23 11.17 3.66
N ALA A 140 15.96 12.16 4.13
CA ALA A 140 16.44 13.27 3.31
C ALA A 140 17.33 12.75 2.17
N ASP A 141 18.26 11.85 2.45
CA ASP A 141 19.17 11.28 1.45
C ASP A 141 18.41 10.53 0.36
N ILE A 142 17.40 9.75 0.76
CA ILE A 142 16.56 9.00 -0.19
C ILE A 142 15.76 9.98 -1.07
N VAL A 143 15.21 11.04 -0.48
CA VAL A 143 14.44 12.04 -1.21
C VAL A 143 15.32 12.83 -2.16
N ASP A 144 16.52 13.22 -1.77
CA ASP A 144 17.45 13.98 -2.60
C ASP A 144 17.89 13.19 -3.84
N ILE A 145 18.14 11.89 -3.68
CA ILE A 145 18.50 11.01 -4.81
C ILE A 145 17.32 10.79 -5.76
N LEU A 146 16.12 10.70 -5.22
CA LEU A 146 14.91 10.46 -6.02
C LEU A 146 14.27 11.77 -6.54
N ALA A 147 14.77 12.92 -6.13
CA ALA A 147 14.26 14.21 -6.59
C ALA A 147 14.33 14.33 -8.11
N GLY A 148 13.21 14.69 -8.75
CA GLY A 148 13.13 14.84 -10.21
C GLY A 148 13.12 13.53 -11.02
N SER A 149 13.18 12.36 -10.38
CA SER A 149 13.11 11.06 -11.06
C SER A 149 11.72 10.69 -11.58
N GLY A 150 10.68 11.40 -11.17
CA GLY A 150 9.28 11.07 -11.44
C GLY A 150 8.69 10.03 -10.50
N VAL A 151 9.46 9.54 -9.52
CA VAL A 151 8.99 8.64 -8.47
C VAL A 151 8.15 9.43 -7.44
N ASP A 152 6.95 8.93 -7.12
CA ASP A 152 6.11 9.54 -6.09
C ASP A 152 6.37 8.95 -4.71
N TYR A 153 6.56 7.63 -4.68
CA TYR A 153 6.74 6.90 -3.43
C TYR A 153 7.92 5.93 -3.52
N PHE A 154 8.70 5.90 -2.45
CA PHE A 154 9.77 4.93 -2.26
C PHE A 154 9.33 3.91 -1.21
N LEU A 155 9.43 2.62 -1.55
CA LEU A 155 9.12 1.51 -0.67
C LEU A 155 10.37 0.67 -0.45
N TYR A 156 10.74 0.51 0.80
CA TYR A 156 11.83 -0.36 1.22
C TYR A 156 11.31 -1.51 2.09
N LEU A 157 11.71 -2.73 1.77
CA LEU A 157 11.49 -3.92 2.58
C LEU A 157 12.79 -4.71 2.70
N GLY A 158 13.31 -4.79 3.89
CA GLY A 158 14.46 -5.62 4.23
C GLY A 158 14.07 -6.87 5.03
N ILE A 159 14.86 -7.91 4.94
CA ILE A 159 14.80 -9.08 5.82
C ILE A 159 16.17 -9.24 6.48
N ASN A 160 16.21 -9.15 7.78
CA ASN A 160 17.42 -9.41 8.53
C ASN A 160 17.67 -10.92 8.72
N PRO A 161 18.89 -11.35 9.08
CA PRO A 161 19.21 -12.76 9.22
C PRO A 161 18.23 -13.50 10.12
N VAL A 162 17.74 -14.64 9.63
CA VAL A 162 16.82 -15.50 10.38
C VAL A 162 17.63 -16.38 11.34
N GLN A 163 17.42 -16.17 12.63
CA GLN A 163 18.02 -16.98 13.67
C GLN A 163 17.09 -18.13 14.03
N VAL A 164 17.52 -19.35 13.76
CA VAL A 164 16.77 -20.56 14.12
C VAL A 164 17.48 -21.29 15.26
N LYS A 165 16.75 -21.60 16.33
CA LYS A 165 17.23 -22.36 17.48
C LYS A 165 16.37 -23.61 17.66
N ASP A 166 17.01 -24.72 17.97
CA ASP A 166 16.31 -25.92 18.40
C ASP A 166 15.71 -25.73 19.79
N LYS A 167 14.50 -26.20 19.97
CA LYS A 167 13.81 -26.25 21.26
C LYS A 167 13.27 -27.65 21.46
N GLY A 168 13.77 -28.35 22.44
CA GLY A 168 13.37 -29.71 22.76
C GLY A 168 12.97 -29.89 24.21
N SER A 169 12.16 -30.92 24.45
CA SER A 169 11.94 -31.54 25.75
C SER A 169 12.13 -33.04 25.57
N LEU A 170 12.06 -33.80 26.66
CA LEU A 170 12.20 -35.26 26.64
C LEU A 170 11.19 -35.96 25.70
N PHE A 171 10.09 -35.30 25.37
CA PHE A 171 8.96 -35.87 24.59
C PHE A 171 8.59 -35.10 23.31
N ALA A 172 9.24 -33.99 23.02
CA ALA A 172 8.94 -33.19 21.83
C ALA A 172 10.16 -32.41 21.35
N ALA A 173 10.37 -32.42 20.04
CA ALA A 173 11.35 -31.60 19.38
C ALA A 173 10.66 -30.42 18.66
N GLY A 174 11.29 -29.27 18.66
CA GLY A 174 10.74 -28.08 18.00
C GLY A 174 11.83 -27.12 17.57
N LYS A 175 11.41 -26.06 16.89
CA LYS A 175 12.28 -24.96 16.48
C LYS A 175 11.62 -23.62 16.81
N ILE A 176 12.46 -22.64 17.12
CA ILE A 176 12.07 -21.23 17.22
C ILE A 176 12.87 -20.49 16.16
N ALA A 177 12.19 -19.71 15.35
CA ALA A 177 12.82 -18.75 14.44
C ALA A 177 12.52 -17.33 14.90
N ASN A 178 13.52 -16.45 14.77
CA ASN A 178 13.42 -15.02 15.03
C ASN A 178 14.04 -14.26 13.88
N THR A 179 13.43 -13.16 13.48
CA THR A 179 14.00 -12.22 12.52
C THR A 179 13.31 -10.86 12.67
N SER A 180 13.88 -9.84 12.04
CA SER A 180 13.26 -8.54 11.92
C SER A 180 13.23 -8.11 10.45
N LEU A 181 12.16 -7.40 10.10
CA LEU A 181 11.91 -6.90 8.74
C LEU A 181 11.67 -5.39 8.82
N PRO A 182 12.69 -4.56 8.53
CA PRO A 182 12.49 -3.13 8.38
C PRO A 182 11.63 -2.86 7.15
N PHE A 183 10.61 -2.02 7.30
CA PHE A 183 9.69 -1.63 6.24
C PHE A 183 9.40 -0.14 6.30
N ARG A 184 9.54 0.55 5.17
CA ARG A 184 9.34 2.00 5.05
C ARG A 184 8.57 2.34 3.78
N ILE A 185 7.71 3.35 3.87
CA ILE A 185 7.09 4.02 2.73
C ILE A 185 7.36 5.51 2.88
N ILE A 186 7.98 6.11 1.89
CA ILE A 186 8.34 7.54 1.86
C ILE A 186 7.59 8.19 0.70
N ASP A 187 6.96 9.32 0.97
CA ASP A 187 6.41 10.23 -0.02
C ASP A 187 7.54 11.18 -0.46
N ILE A 188 8.01 11.01 -1.69
CA ILE A 188 9.14 11.77 -2.22
C ILE A 188 8.76 13.23 -2.43
N ASN A 189 7.60 13.48 -3.02
CA ASN A 189 7.14 14.82 -3.34
C ASN A 189 6.91 15.70 -2.10
N ASN A 190 6.46 15.10 -1.00
CA ASN A 190 6.19 15.81 0.25
C ASN A 190 7.29 15.63 1.30
N ASN A 191 8.39 14.95 0.98
CA ASN A 191 9.51 14.67 1.87
C ASN A 191 9.06 14.18 3.26
N LYS A 192 8.23 13.12 3.31
CA LYS A 192 7.71 12.59 4.58
C LYS A 192 7.62 11.08 4.59
N TYR A 193 7.76 10.49 5.78
CA TYR A 193 7.36 9.10 5.98
C TYR A 193 5.85 8.98 5.95
N ILE A 194 5.31 8.13 5.07
CA ILE A 194 3.93 7.65 5.13
C ILE A 194 3.83 6.53 6.16
N TYR A 195 4.84 5.68 6.19
CA TYR A 195 4.89 4.54 7.11
C TYR A 195 6.34 4.14 7.37
N THR A 196 6.66 3.82 8.61
CA THR A 196 7.93 3.20 8.99
C THR A 196 7.70 2.26 10.16
N LYS A 197 8.19 1.03 10.05
CA LYS A 197 8.11 0.02 11.11
C LYS A 197 9.15 -1.07 10.88
N THR A 198 9.77 -1.51 11.94
CA THR A 198 10.52 -2.77 11.93
C THR A 198 9.68 -3.84 12.60
N TYR A 199 9.28 -4.84 11.82
CA TYR A 199 8.55 -6.00 12.33
C TYR A 199 9.54 -6.96 12.96
N THR A 200 9.52 -7.09 14.26
CA THR A 200 10.31 -8.11 14.98
C THR A 200 9.39 -9.26 15.34
N GLU A 201 9.60 -10.40 14.71
CA GLU A 201 8.71 -11.54 14.82
C GLU A 201 9.44 -12.81 15.25
N SER A 202 8.71 -13.63 15.97
CA SER A 202 9.13 -14.95 16.42
C SER A 202 8.04 -15.96 16.11
N ALA A 203 8.44 -17.10 15.59
CA ALA A 203 7.56 -18.26 15.46
C ALA A 203 8.17 -19.48 16.15
N LYS A 204 7.30 -20.31 16.70
CA LYS A 204 7.67 -21.54 17.38
C LYS A 204 6.80 -22.67 16.87
N THR A 205 7.45 -23.77 16.56
CA THR A 205 6.72 -24.99 16.25
C THR A 205 7.27 -26.15 17.07
N MET A 206 6.41 -27.07 17.46
CA MET A 206 6.75 -28.27 18.22
C MET A 206 6.00 -29.46 17.63
N SER A 207 6.64 -30.61 17.55
CA SER A 207 6.04 -31.87 17.12
C SER A 207 6.44 -32.98 18.07
N ALA A 208 5.50 -33.83 18.43
CA ALA A 208 5.75 -35.03 19.22
C ALA A 208 6.30 -36.16 18.33
N ILE A 209 6.07 -36.11 17.02
CA ILE A 209 6.48 -37.13 16.05
C ILE A 209 7.06 -36.44 14.83
N GLY A 210 8.35 -36.61 14.60
CA GLY A 210 9.06 -36.04 13.44
C GLY A 210 9.55 -34.61 13.63
N GLY A 211 10.70 -34.30 13.03
CA GLY A 211 11.33 -32.99 13.14
C GLY A 211 10.58 -31.91 12.34
N VAL A 212 10.27 -30.80 12.98
CA VAL A 212 9.76 -29.63 12.27
C VAL A 212 10.92 -28.92 11.59
N GLY A 213 10.77 -28.63 10.29
CA GLY A 213 11.80 -27.97 9.51
C GLY A 213 11.94 -26.48 9.85
N SER A 214 13.15 -25.97 9.83
CA SER A 214 13.44 -24.52 9.97
C SER A 214 12.66 -23.68 8.96
N LYS A 215 12.49 -24.18 7.75
CA LYS A 215 11.73 -23.54 6.66
C LYS A 215 10.27 -23.24 7.07
N SER A 216 9.59 -24.20 7.67
CA SER A 216 8.18 -24.08 8.07
C SER A 216 7.98 -22.94 9.08
N VAL A 217 8.83 -22.87 10.09
CA VAL A 217 8.77 -21.84 11.15
C VAL A 217 9.07 -20.45 10.57
N THR A 218 10.05 -20.36 9.68
CA THR A 218 10.40 -19.09 9.03
C THR A 218 9.28 -18.60 8.13
N LEU A 219 8.69 -19.49 7.33
CA LEU A 219 7.57 -19.11 6.43
C LEU A 219 6.31 -18.70 7.21
N GLU A 220 6.13 -19.19 8.42
CA GLU A 220 5.06 -18.72 9.29
C GLU A 220 5.27 -17.24 9.69
N ILE A 221 6.52 -16.84 10.01
CA ILE A 221 6.86 -15.43 10.25
C ILE A 221 6.57 -14.60 9.00
N MET A 222 7.06 -15.04 7.83
CA MET A 222 6.87 -14.30 6.57
C MET A 222 5.38 -14.16 6.21
N THR A 223 4.57 -15.16 6.51
CA THR A 223 3.12 -15.11 6.32
C THR A 223 2.46 -14.06 7.23
N ARG A 224 2.85 -14.00 8.50
CA ARG A 224 2.30 -13.01 9.45
C ARG A 224 2.72 -11.59 9.10
N VAL A 225 4.02 -11.39 8.84
CA VAL A 225 4.55 -10.08 8.47
C VAL A 225 4.04 -9.64 7.10
N GLY A 226 4.01 -10.54 6.11
CA GLY A 226 3.50 -10.24 4.77
C GLY A 226 2.08 -9.69 4.79
N LYS A 227 1.19 -10.28 5.59
CA LYS A 227 -0.19 -9.77 5.79
C LYS A 227 -0.20 -8.37 6.41
N GLN A 228 0.69 -8.09 7.36
CA GLN A 228 0.77 -6.76 7.99
C GLN A 228 1.32 -5.71 7.01
N ILE A 229 2.32 -6.08 6.20
CA ILE A 229 2.87 -5.22 5.14
C ILE A 229 1.79 -4.92 4.09
N GLN A 230 1.09 -5.93 3.60
CA GLN A 230 -0.02 -5.77 2.66
C GLN A 230 -1.07 -4.78 3.21
N ALA A 231 -1.53 -4.99 4.44
CA ALA A 231 -2.51 -4.10 5.08
C ALA A 231 -1.97 -2.67 5.26
N ALA A 232 -0.67 -2.51 5.56
CA ALA A 232 -0.05 -1.20 5.68
C ALA A 232 -0.01 -0.47 4.33
N ILE A 233 0.37 -1.14 3.24
CA ILE A 233 0.37 -0.57 1.89
C ILE A 233 -1.06 -0.17 1.48
N GLU A 234 -2.01 -1.10 1.57
CA GLU A 234 -3.42 -0.89 1.16
C GLU A 234 -4.09 0.27 1.91
N SER A 235 -3.73 0.48 3.18
CA SER A 235 -4.32 1.52 4.03
C SER A 235 -3.60 2.86 3.96
N ARG A 236 -2.34 2.91 3.55
CA ARG A 236 -1.49 4.11 3.66
C ARG A 236 -1.06 4.68 2.32
N LEU A 237 -0.83 3.83 1.32
CA LEU A 237 -0.35 4.29 0.02
C LEU A 237 -1.51 4.84 -0.82
N PRO A 238 -1.43 6.10 -1.29
CA PRO A 238 -2.44 6.68 -2.16
C PRO A 238 -2.57 5.91 -3.47
N LYS A 239 -3.79 5.77 -3.98
CA LYS A 239 -4.08 5.06 -5.24
C LYS A 239 -4.07 5.96 -6.47
N ALA A 240 -3.92 7.26 -6.28
CA ALA A 240 -3.80 8.25 -7.34
C ALA A 240 -2.96 9.44 -6.84
N VAL A 241 -2.22 10.04 -7.74
CA VAL A 241 -1.49 11.30 -7.53
C VAL A 241 -2.10 12.35 -8.45
N SER A 242 -2.41 13.51 -7.87
CA SER A 242 -2.92 14.66 -8.61
C SER A 242 -1.80 15.66 -8.84
N TYR A 243 -1.67 16.16 -10.05
CA TYR A 243 -0.77 17.25 -10.39
C TYR A 243 -1.48 18.27 -11.28
N THR A 244 -0.98 19.51 -11.26
CA THR A 244 -1.54 20.59 -12.06
C THR A 244 -0.73 20.74 -13.35
N GLU A 245 -1.39 20.66 -14.48
CA GLU A 245 -0.82 20.81 -15.81
C GLU A 245 -1.31 22.10 -16.45
N GLN A 246 -0.40 22.85 -17.09
CA GLN A 246 -0.78 24.04 -17.85
C GLN A 246 -1.41 23.65 -19.17
N ILE A 247 -2.56 24.22 -19.47
CA ILE A 247 -3.24 24.02 -20.75
C ILE A 247 -2.57 24.91 -21.77
N VAL A 248 -1.74 24.33 -22.66
CA VAL A 248 -1.22 25.05 -23.83
C VAL A 248 -2.35 25.08 -24.84
N ARG A 249 -2.89 26.26 -25.11
CA ARG A 249 -3.84 26.50 -26.20
C ARG A 249 -3.02 26.73 -27.49
N GLU A 250 -3.04 25.77 -28.39
CA GLU A 250 -2.54 25.99 -29.77
C GLU A 250 -3.45 26.93 -30.57
#